data_494fd52fa3ce215513549da8d80028ce
#
_entry.id   494fd52fa3ce215513549da8d80028ce
#
_cell.length_a   1.000
_cell.length_b   1.000
_cell.length_c   1.000
_cell.angle_alpha   90.00
_cell.angle_beta   90.00
_cell.angle_gamma   90.00
#
_symmetry.space_group_name_H-M   'P 1'
#
loop_
_entity.id
_entity.type
_entity.pdbx_description
1 polymer ?
#
loop_
_entity_poly.entity_id
_entity_poly.type
_entity_poly.pdbx_seq_one_letter_code
_entity_poly.pdbx_strand_id
1 'polypeptide(L)'
;PVLFMIVADPVRSNIVESYTSSGRDFVTGVRNRVPEKTQIGLLLQYFEPKKIGVINSPNEDNSKINTARLKEIAAQEEFEVVSLEYNVGLDGKPKKEEIPELMQQLRNEGAEAVYVGSSSFNLENRDLFSASAIMQRLPLFSAYAQMVQESGALMAVANAYVNVGKLAAGQAQRILFDRANPIDLPIVSLSRFSVFINANTAKQLELYPPIQLINIAKFVFGIEAVEYN
;
A
#
# COMPACT_ATOMS: atom_id res chain seq x y z
N PRO A 1 14.38 13.48 22.69
CA PRO A 1 14.32 12.37 21.74
C PRO A 1 13.19 12.51 20.74
N VAL A 2 13.39 11.97 19.55
CA VAL A 2 12.39 11.89 18.47
C VAL A 2 12.05 10.43 18.25
N LEU A 3 10.76 10.10 18.27
CA LEU A 3 10.23 8.80 17.94
C LEU A 3 9.36 8.92 16.68
N PHE A 4 9.86 8.45 15.55
CA PHE A 4 9.05 8.43 14.33
C PHE A 4 8.16 7.17 14.26
N MET A 5 7.07 7.27 13.52
CA MET A 5 6.19 6.12 13.23
C MET A 5 5.58 6.25 11.83
N ILE A 6 5.05 5.15 11.31
CA ILE A 6 4.38 5.09 10.00
C ILE A 6 5.32 5.48 8.83
N VAL A 7 6.61 5.24 8.99
CA VAL A 7 7.59 5.38 7.91
C VAL A 7 7.84 4.02 7.28
N ALA A 8 7.71 3.94 5.96
CA ALA A 8 7.85 2.68 5.23
C ALA A 8 9.30 2.19 5.19
N ASP A 9 10.25 3.07 4.88
CA ASP A 9 11.67 2.74 4.79
C ASP A 9 12.54 3.87 5.35
N PRO A 10 12.76 3.90 6.68
CA PRO A 10 13.50 4.99 7.33
C PRO A 10 15.00 5.00 7.00
N VAL A 11 15.57 3.86 6.59
CA VAL A 11 16.98 3.78 6.15
C VAL A 11 17.13 4.47 4.79
N ARG A 12 16.28 4.12 3.83
CA ARG A 12 16.32 4.68 2.49
C ARG A 12 15.97 6.18 2.45
N SER A 13 15.11 6.61 3.40
CA SER A 13 14.77 8.02 3.60
C SER A 13 15.84 8.79 4.40
N ASN A 14 17.00 8.20 4.70
CA ASN A 14 18.08 8.80 5.48
C ASN A 14 17.66 9.32 6.88
N ILE A 15 16.59 8.75 7.45
CA ILE A 15 16.14 9.07 8.81
C ILE A 15 17.02 8.35 9.83
N VAL A 16 17.42 7.12 9.51
CA VAL A 16 18.28 6.26 10.34
C VAL A 16 19.33 5.57 9.47
N GLU A 17 20.42 5.12 10.07
CA GLU A 17 21.50 4.42 9.37
C GLU A 17 21.18 2.94 9.11
N SER A 18 20.51 2.30 10.06
CA SER A 18 20.14 0.88 9.96
C SER A 18 18.86 0.57 10.74
N TYR A 19 18.34 -0.65 10.57
CA TYR A 19 17.21 -1.13 11.40
C TYR A 19 17.61 -1.57 12.79
N THR A 20 18.89 -1.83 13.05
CA THR A 20 19.41 -2.24 14.36
C THR A 20 19.81 -1.07 15.24
N SER A 21 20.20 0.05 14.64
CA SER A 21 20.52 1.30 15.32
C SER A 21 20.19 2.48 14.40
N SER A 22 19.68 3.56 14.97
CA SER A 22 19.40 4.77 14.22
C SER A 22 20.66 5.51 13.75
N GLY A 23 21.80 5.29 14.39
CA GLY A 23 23.02 6.08 14.19
C GLY A 23 22.92 7.50 14.78
N ARG A 24 21.87 7.80 15.56
CA ARG A 24 21.59 9.15 16.11
C ARG A 24 21.14 9.06 17.57
N ASP A 25 21.81 9.79 18.47
CA ASP A 25 21.57 9.74 19.92
C ASP A 25 20.13 10.07 20.35
N PHE A 26 19.39 10.80 19.50
CA PHE A 26 18.07 11.31 19.87
C PHE A 26 16.92 10.75 19.01
N VAL A 27 17.20 9.82 18.08
CA VAL A 27 16.20 9.30 17.13
C VAL A 27 16.06 7.79 17.26
N THR A 28 14.81 7.31 17.30
CA THR A 28 14.43 5.92 17.06
C THR A 28 13.03 5.88 16.48
N GLY A 29 12.47 4.69 16.22
CA GLY A 29 11.11 4.66 15.69
C GLY A 29 10.56 3.28 15.37
N VAL A 30 9.39 3.34 14.73
CA VAL A 30 8.63 2.18 14.27
C VAL A 30 8.36 2.33 12.78
N ARG A 31 8.85 1.39 11.99
CA ARG A 31 8.51 1.34 10.57
C ARG A 31 7.16 0.66 10.35
N ASN A 32 6.45 1.13 9.33
CA ASN A 32 5.18 0.53 8.91
C ASN A 32 5.31 0.00 7.48
N ARG A 33 5.61 -1.29 7.35
CA ARG A 33 5.73 -1.91 6.03
C ARG A 33 5.38 -3.38 6.08
N VAL A 34 4.52 -3.79 5.17
CA VAL A 34 4.41 -5.19 4.74
C VAL A 34 5.30 -5.35 3.51
N PRO A 35 6.18 -6.34 3.43
CA PRO A 35 7.02 -6.54 2.25
C PRO A 35 6.17 -6.72 0.98
N GLU A 36 6.56 -6.09 -0.12
CA GLU A 36 5.85 -6.16 -1.40
C GLU A 36 5.70 -7.61 -1.88
N LYS A 37 6.71 -8.44 -1.68
CA LYS A 37 6.63 -9.88 -2.01
C LYS A 37 5.47 -10.58 -1.29
N THR A 38 5.21 -10.22 -0.02
CA THR A 38 4.07 -10.77 0.73
C THR A 38 2.75 -10.25 0.18
N GLN A 39 2.66 -8.96 -0.14
CA GLN A 39 1.45 -8.36 -0.69
C GLN A 39 1.10 -8.95 -2.05
N ILE A 40 2.07 -9.05 -2.93
CA ILE A 40 1.90 -9.61 -4.28
C ILE A 40 1.65 -11.11 -4.22
N GLY A 41 2.33 -11.86 -3.35
CA GLY A 41 2.05 -13.28 -3.16
C GLY A 41 0.59 -13.56 -2.76
N LEU A 42 -0.01 -12.70 -1.91
CA LEU A 42 -1.43 -12.82 -1.54
C LEU A 42 -2.37 -12.37 -2.67
N LEU A 43 -1.96 -11.38 -3.49
CA LEU A 43 -2.67 -11.00 -4.70
C LEU A 43 -2.71 -12.17 -5.68
N LEU A 44 -1.57 -12.81 -5.93
CA LEU A 44 -1.47 -13.98 -6.81
C LEU A 44 -2.25 -15.19 -6.28
N GLN A 45 -2.38 -15.34 -4.97
CA GLN A 45 -3.27 -16.33 -4.37
C GLN A 45 -4.76 -15.99 -4.55
N TYR A 46 -5.11 -14.70 -4.66
CA TYR A 46 -6.49 -14.30 -4.89
C TYR A 46 -6.92 -14.61 -6.32
N PHE A 47 -6.11 -14.20 -7.27
CA PHE A 47 -6.27 -14.54 -8.67
C PHE A 47 -4.91 -14.30 -9.37
N GLU A 48 -4.65 -14.98 -10.48
CA GLU A 48 -3.37 -15.00 -11.16
C GLU A 48 -3.35 -14.08 -12.39
N PRO A 49 -3.25 -12.74 -12.22
CA PRO A 49 -3.18 -11.83 -13.35
C PRO A 49 -1.86 -12.02 -14.10
N LYS A 50 -1.93 -11.99 -15.43
CA LYS A 50 -0.73 -12.00 -16.28
C LYS A 50 -0.13 -10.61 -16.41
N LYS A 51 -0.89 -9.56 -16.10
CA LYS A 51 -0.42 -8.18 -16.20
C LYS A 51 -1.03 -7.30 -15.11
N ILE A 52 -0.17 -6.67 -14.32
CA ILE A 52 -0.56 -5.77 -13.22
C ILE A 52 -0.21 -4.33 -13.59
N GLY A 53 -1.21 -3.44 -13.52
CA GLY A 53 -1.06 -2.01 -13.72
C GLY A 53 -0.65 -1.28 -12.45
N VAL A 54 0.16 -0.24 -12.59
CA VAL A 54 0.47 0.73 -11.54
C VAL A 54 0.43 2.15 -12.10
N ILE A 55 -0.01 3.11 -11.29
CA ILE A 55 0.04 4.54 -11.64
C ILE A 55 0.90 5.22 -10.59
N ASN A 56 2.02 5.80 -11.04
CA ASN A 56 3.02 6.43 -10.20
C ASN A 56 2.77 7.92 -10.03
N SER A 57 2.98 8.40 -8.82
CA SER A 57 3.12 9.82 -8.55
C SER A 57 4.58 10.24 -8.79
N PRO A 58 4.87 11.16 -9.74
CA PRO A 58 6.24 11.53 -10.09
C PRO A 58 7.00 12.22 -8.95
N ASN A 59 6.26 12.82 -8.00
CA ASN A 59 6.81 13.54 -6.86
C ASN A 59 7.00 12.67 -5.61
N GLU A 60 6.72 11.37 -5.71
CA GLU A 60 6.83 10.43 -4.60
C GLU A 60 7.89 9.36 -4.89
N ASP A 61 9.07 9.49 -4.33
CA ASP A 61 10.16 8.50 -4.49
C ASP A 61 9.71 7.11 -4.03
N ASN A 62 8.89 7.02 -2.97
CA ASN A 62 8.34 5.75 -2.50
C ASN A 62 7.47 5.05 -3.55
N SER A 63 6.73 5.80 -4.38
CA SER A 63 5.92 5.27 -5.47
C SER A 63 6.80 4.60 -6.52
N LYS A 64 7.86 5.29 -6.95
CA LYS A 64 8.84 4.78 -7.94
C LYS A 64 9.59 3.55 -7.42
N ILE A 65 10.04 3.61 -6.16
CA ILE A 65 10.74 2.51 -5.49
C ILE A 65 9.85 1.27 -5.41
N ASN A 66 8.59 1.47 -5.05
CA ASN A 66 7.62 0.38 -4.93
C ASN A 66 7.37 -0.28 -6.30
N THR A 67 7.24 0.52 -7.36
CA THR A 67 7.11 0.03 -8.73
C THR A 67 8.35 -0.73 -9.21
N ALA A 68 9.55 -0.26 -8.89
CA ALA A 68 10.78 -0.98 -9.23
C ALA A 68 10.82 -2.37 -8.58
N ARG A 69 10.44 -2.46 -7.29
CA ARG A 69 10.33 -3.76 -6.58
C ARG A 69 9.25 -4.66 -7.15
N LEU A 70 8.11 -4.09 -7.55
CA LEU A 70 7.07 -4.88 -8.22
C LEU A 70 7.59 -5.51 -9.51
N LYS A 71 8.37 -4.77 -10.31
CA LYS A 71 9.01 -5.29 -11.52
C LYS A 71 10.03 -6.39 -11.22
N GLU A 72 10.78 -6.28 -10.12
CA GLU A 72 11.70 -7.34 -9.66
C GLU A 72 10.95 -8.62 -9.28
N ILE A 73 9.80 -8.49 -8.59
CA ILE A 73 8.93 -9.61 -8.23
C ILE A 73 8.31 -10.22 -9.50
N ALA A 74 7.84 -9.38 -10.43
CA ALA A 74 7.23 -9.81 -11.68
C ALA A 74 8.15 -10.71 -12.49
N ALA A 75 9.44 -10.40 -12.54
CA ALA A 75 10.44 -11.23 -13.22
C ALA A 75 10.63 -12.62 -12.57
N GLN A 76 10.26 -12.80 -11.30
CA GLN A 76 10.34 -14.06 -10.57
C GLN A 76 9.05 -14.88 -10.60
N GLU A 77 7.90 -14.20 -10.67
CA GLU A 77 6.55 -14.79 -10.51
C GLU A 77 5.76 -14.82 -11.84
N GLU A 78 6.44 -14.60 -12.98
CA GLU A 78 5.92 -14.75 -14.34
C GLU A 78 4.68 -13.91 -14.70
N PHE A 79 4.66 -12.63 -14.25
CA PHE A 79 3.67 -11.65 -14.72
C PHE A 79 4.36 -10.37 -15.25
N GLU A 80 3.62 -9.55 -15.99
CA GLU A 80 4.10 -8.28 -16.52
C GLU A 80 3.61 -7.10 -15.66
N VAL A 81 4.35 -5.99 -15.71
CA VAL A 81 3.97 -4.72 -15.05
C VAL A 81 3.82 -3.61 -16.08
N VAL A 82 2.61 -3.06 -16.20
CA VAL A 82 2.34 -1.81 -16.91
C VAL A 82 2.46 -0.66 -15.92
N SER A 83 3.31 0.30 -16.23
CA SER A 83 3.59 1.43 -15.32
C SER A 83 3.32 2.75 -16.03
N LEU A 84 2.28 3.46 -15.57
CA LEU A 84 1.96 4.80 -16.02
C LEU A 84 2.34 5.83 -14.96
N GLU A 85 2.41 7.10 -15.33
CA GLU A 85 2.79 8.20 -14.44
C GLU A 85 1.87 9.40 -14.68
N TYR A 86 1.48 10.09 -13.60
CA TYR A 86 0.71 11.33 -13.71
C TYR A 86 1.55 12.45 -14.32
N ASN A 87 0.93 13.32 -15.08
CA ASN A 87 1.52 14.60 -15.44
C ASN A 87 1.55 15.53 -14.22
N VAL A 88 2.59 16.35 -14.16
CA VAL A 88 2.74 17.37 -13.12
C VAL A 88 2.15 18.68 -13.61
N GLY A 89 1.27 19.28 -12.84
CA GLY A 89 0.72 20.60 -13.12
C GLY A 89 1.73 21.73 -12.93
N LEU A 90 1.32 22.95 -13.25
CA LEU A 90 2.14 24.15 -13.04
C LEU A 90 2.44 24.40 -11.56
N ASP A 91 1.64 23.87 -10.66
CA ASP A 91 1.81 23.91 -9.21
C ASP A 91 2.78 22.82 -8.69
N GLY A 92 3.35 22.03 -9.58
CA GLY A 92 4.24 20.93 -9.24
C GLY A 92 3.55 19.69 -8.69
N LYS A 93 2.21 19.58 -8.77
CA LYS A 93 1.44 18.46 -8.24
C LYS A 93 0.88 17.57 -9.34
N PRO A 94 0.72 16.25 -9.07
CA PRO A 94 -0.02 15.36 -9.96
C PRO A 94 -1.47 15.80 -10.10
N LYS A 95 -2.07 15.54 -11.27
CA LYS A 95 -3.45 15.91 -11.59
C LYS A 95 -4.39 14.73 -11.35
N LYS A 96 -5.28 14.85 -10.36
CA LYS A 96 -6.25 13.78 -10.03
C LYS A 96 -7.27 13.54 -11.17
N GLU A 97 -7.52 14.54 -12.00
CA GLU A 97 -8.41 14.46 -13.14
C GLU A 97 -7.94 13.45 -14.20
N GLU A 98 -6.66 13.09 -14.18
CA GLU A 98 -6.09 12.08 -15.08
C GLU A 98 -6.35 10.63 -14.62
N ILE A 99 -6.80 10.42 -13.37
CA ILE A 99 -7.02 9.06 -12.82
C ILE A 99 -7.92 8.20 -13.72
N PRO A 100 -9.10 8.67 -14.19
CA PRO A 100 -9.98 7.85 -15.04
C PRO A 100 -9.33 7.50 -16.37
N GLU A 101 -8.62 8.46 -17.00
CA GLU A 101 -7.96 8.25 -18.29
C GLU A 101 -6.80 7.27 -18.18
N LEU A 102 -5.94 7.45 -17.17
CA LEU A 102 -4.82 6.52 -16.91
C LEU A 102 -5.32 5.11 -16.56
N MET A 103 -6.44 5.00 -15.83
CA MET A 103 -7.04 3.71 -15.53
C MET A 103 -7.55 3.02 -16.79
N GLN A 104 -8.20 3.77 -17.69
CA GLN A 104 -8.61 3.26 -18.99
C GLN A 104 -7.40 2.86 -19.85
N GLN A 105 -6.32 3.64 -19.82
CA GLN A 105 -5.09 3.31 -20.53
C GLN A 105 -4.48 2.01 -20.00
N LEU A 106 -4.40 1.79 -18.68
CA LEU A 106 -3.96 0.52 -18.10
C LEU A 106 -4.78 -0.66 -18.66
N ARG A 107 -6.11 -0.50 -18.74
CA ARG A 107 -6.99 -1.53 -19.30
C ARG A 107 -6.69 -1.80 -20.77
N ASN A 108 -6.49 -0.74 -21.56
CA ASN A 108 -6.17 -0.85 -23.00
C ASN A 108 -4.80 -1.52 -23.24
N GLU A 109 -3.85 -1.33 -22.33
CA GLU A 109 -2.53 -1.98 -22.35
C GLU A 109 -2.57 -3.42 -21.81
N GLY A 110 -3.77 -3.91 -21.47
CA GLY A 110 -4.02 -5.29 -21.09
C GLY A 110 -3.79 -5.59 -19.62
N ALA A 111 -3.78 -4.57 -18.75
CA ALA A 111 -3.78 -4.82 -17.31
C ALA A 111 -5.03 -5.60 -16.90
N GLU A 112 -4.85 -6.59 -16.03
CA GLU A 112 -5.92 -7.43 -15.47
C GLU A 112 -6.19 -7.12 -14.00
N ALA A 113 -5.24 -6.44 -13.34
CA ALA A 113 -5.35 -5.92 -11.99
C ALA A 113 -4.61 -4.60 -11.87
N VAL A 114 -4.92 -3.82 -10.82
CA VAL A 114 -4.15 -2.63 -10.45
C VAL A 114 -3.62 -2.80 -9.03
N TYR A 115 -2.36 -2.41 -8.82
CA TYR A 115 -1.74 -2.42 -7.52
C TYR A 115 -1.37 -1.00 -7.08
N VAL A 116 -1.78 -0.61 -5.88
CA VAL A 116 -1.40 0.63 -5.21
C VAL A 116 -0.49 0.30 -4.04
N GLY A 117 0.79 0.55 -4.23
CA GLY A 117 1.80 0.44 -3.18
C GLY A 117 1.88 1.72 -2.35
N SER A 118 3.09 2.24 -2.17
CA SER A 118 3.34 3.42 -1.33
C SER A 118 3.17 4.71 -2.14
N SER A 119 1.94 5.23 -2.22
CA SER A 119 1.61 6.52 -2.82
C SER A 119 0.56 7.25 -1.99
N SER A 120 0.95 8.39 -1.42
CA SER A 120 0.05 9.25 -0.65
C SER A 120 -1.00 9.89 -1.56
N PHE A 121 -0.60 10.29 -2.77
CA PHE A 121 -1.51 10.87 -3.74
C PHE A 121 -2.64 9.92 -4.13
N ASN A 122 -2.33 8.65 -4.44
CA ASN A 122 -3.35 7.65 -4.75
C ASN A 122 -4.25 7.35 -3.54
N LEU A 123 -3.69 7.36 -2.32
CA LEU A 123 -4.46 7.17 -1.09
C LEU A 123 -5.40 8.35 -0.82
N GLU A 124 -4.95 9.58 -1.01
CA GLU A 124 -5.78 10.79 -0.85
C GLU A 124 -6.94 10.83 -1.84
N ASN A 125 -6.73 10.31 -3.05
CA ASN A 125 -7.73 10.25 -4.11
C ASN A 125 -8.39 8.86 -4.24
N ARG A 126 -8.39 8.06 -3.17
CA ARG A 126 -8.81 6.66 -3.16
C ARG A 126 -10.21 6.40 -3.71
N ASP A 127 -11.15 7.32 -3.51
CA ASP A 127 -12.53 7.15 -3.97
C ASP A 127 -12.60 7.20 -5.49
N LEU A 128 -12.02 8.24 -6.10
CA LEU A 128 -11.93 8.37 -7.55
C LEU A 128 -11.10 7.25 -8.16
N PHE A 129 -9.98 6.88 -7.52
CA PHE A 129 -9.10 5.83 -7.98
C PHE A 129 -9.81 4.46 -8.00
N SER A 130 -10.49 4.11 -6.92
CA SER A 130 -11.23 2.86 -6.80
C SER A 130 -12.44 2.80 -7.75
N ALA A 131 -13.20 3.90 -7.86
CA ALA A 131 -14.32 3.99 -8.78
C ALA A 131 -13.86 3.81 -10.24
N SER A 132 -12.77 4.48 -10.63
CA SER A 132 -12.20 4.36 -11.97
C SER A 132 -11.73 2.93 -12.27
N ALA A 133 -11.12 2.24 -11.30
CA ALA A 133 -10.71 0.85 -11.45
C ALA A 133 -11.92 -0.08 -11.64
N ILE A 134 -12.98 0.09 -10.84
CA ILE A 134 -14.21 -0.69 -10.94
C ILE A 134 -14.90 -0.47 -12.29
N MET A 135 -14.97 0.78 -12.77
CA MET A 135 -15.54 1.10 -14.09
C MET A 135 -14.82 0.38 -15.23
N GLN A 136 -13.51 0.19 -15.11
CA GLN A 136 -12.70 -0.57 -16.07
C GLN A 136 -12.68 -2.08 -15.80
N ARG A 137 -13.46 -2.55 -14.80
CA ARG A 137 -13.46 -3.95 -14.32
C ARG A 137 -12.06 -4.44 -13.93
N LEU A 138 -11.25 -3.55 -13.35
CA LEU A 138 -9.91 -3.83 -12.85
C LEU A 138 -9.96 -4.02 -11.33
N PRO A 139 -9.74 -5.23 -10.80
CA PRO A 139 -9.61 -5.44 -9.37
C PRO A 139 -8.41 -4.65 -8.83
N LEU A 140 -8.67 -3.86 -7.77
CA LEU A 140 -7.69 -2.99 -7.15
C LEU A 140 -7.15 -3.62 -5.88
N PHE A 141 -5.84 -3.80 -5.82
CA PHE A 141 -5.09 -4.31 -4.67
C PHE A 141 -4.23 -3.20 -4.06
N SER A 142 -4.14 -3.15 -2.73
CA SER A 142 -3.48 -2.03 -2.07
C SER A 142 -2.63 -2.42 -0.87
N ALA A 143 -1.59 -1.63 -0.62
CA ALA A 143 -0.84 -1.62 0.64
C ALA A 143 -1.55 -0.87 1.78
N TYR A 144 -2.69 -0.21 1.50
CA TYR A 144 -3.43 0.60 2.44
C TYR A 144 -4.79 -0.01 2.77
N ALA A 145 -5.04 -0.28 4.05
CA ALA A 145 -6.33 -0.78 4.52
C ALA A 145 -7.49 0.17 4.19
N GLN A 146 -7.24 1.49 4.22
CA GLN A 146 -8.26 2.51 3.96
C GLN A 146 -8.84 2.41 2.54
N MET A 147 -8.05 2.02 1.55
CA MET A 147 -8.56 1.83 0.18
C MET A 147 -9.66 0.76 0.10
N VAL A 148 -9.64 -0.21 1.02
CA VAL A 148 -10.67 -1.27 1.13
C VAL A 148 -11.77 -0.86 2.11
N GLN A 149 -11.40 -0.28 3.27
CA GLN A 149 -12.33 0.00 4.36
C GLN A 149 -13.18 1.24 4.14
N GLU A 150 -12.64 2.22 3.39
CA GLU A 150 -13.24 3.54 3.18
C GLU A 150 -13.53 3.82 1.70
N SER A 151 -13.16 2.89 0.80
CA SER A 151 -13.32 3.03 -0.64
C SER A 151 -13.59 1.68 -1.31
N GLY A 152 -13.47 1.59 -2.64
CA GLY A 152 -13.87 0.43 -3.44
C GLY A 152 -12.74 -0.55 -3.79
N ALA A 153 -11.55 -0.48 -3.19
CA ALA A 153 -10.50 -1.45 -3.50
C ALA A 153 -10.91 -2.87 -3.08
N LEU A 154 -10.54 -3.87 -3.89
CA LEU A 154 -10.91 -5.26 -3.68
C LEU A 154 -10.23 -5.87 -2.47
N MET A 155 -8.91 -5.72 -2.39
CA MET A 155 -8.12 -6.32 -1.31
C MET A 155 -6.98 -5.40 -0.88
N ALA A 156 -6.67 -5.43 0.41
CA ALA A 156 -5.45 -4.81 0.94
C ALA A 156 -4.71 -5.76 1.88
N VAL A 157 -3.38 -5.66 1.85
CA VAL A 157 -2.51 -6.33 2.81
C VAL A 157 -1.72 -5.25 3.54
N ALA A 158 -2.12 -4.97 4.77
CA ALA A 158 -1.65 -3.80 5.50
C ALA A 158 -1.45 -4.07 6.99
N ASN A 159 -0.65 -3.25 7.62
CA ASN A 159 -0.56 -3.19 9.07
C ASN A 159 -1.73 -2.35 9.63
N ALA A 160 -2.30 -2.77 10.75
CA ALA A 160 -3.23 -1.93 11.48
C ALA A 160 -2.46 -0.79 12.19
N TYR A 161 -2.76 0.46 11.87
CA TYR A 161 -2.07 1.64 12.44
C TYR A 161 -2.13 1.70 13.96
N VAL A 162 -3.23 1.21 14.56
CA VAL A 162 -3.35 1.07 16.03
C VAL A 162 -2.21 0.20 16.60
N ASN A 163 -1.84 -0.88 15.91
CA ASN A 163 -0.76 -1.75 16.36
C ASN A 163 0.62 -1.10 16.16
N VAL A 164 0.79 -0.31 15.10
CA VAL A 164 2.01 0.51 14.91
C VAL A 164 2.14 1.52 16.05
N GLY A 165 1.02 2.20 16.42
CA GLY A 165 0.97 3.10 17.56
C GLY A 165 1.32 2.42 18.90
N LYS A 166 0.83 1.18 19.13
CA LYS A 166 1.18 0.41 20.33
C LYS A 166 2.68 0.08 20.40
N LEU A 167 3.30 -0.27 19.27
CA LEU A 167 4.75 -0.46 19.22
C LEU A 167 5.51 0.83 19.50
N ALA A 168 5.06 1.96 18.96
CA ALA A 168 5.64 3.27 19.22
C ALA A 168 5.51 3.65 20.70
N ALA A 169 4.37 3.40 21.32
CA ALA A 169 4.19 3.59 22.77
C ALA A 169 5.16 2.75 23.60
N GLY A 170 5.39 1.49 23.21
CA GLY A 170 6.40 0.64 23.85
C GLY A 170 7.83 1.20 23.76
N GLN A 171 8.21 1.75 22.59
CA GLN A 171 9.52 2.42 22.45
C GLN A 171 9.58 3.71 23.29
N ALA A 172 8.49 4.50 23.30
CA ALA A 172 8.40 5.69 24.13
C ALA A 172 8.52 5.37 25.62
N GLN A 173 7.90 4.27 26.10
CA GLN A 173 7.99 3.82 27.47
C GLN A 173 9.45 3.49 27.84
N ARG A 174 10.19 2.80 26.98
CA ARG A 174 11.61 2.48 27.22
C ARG A 174 12.47 3.76 27.37
N ILE A 175 12.20 4.77 26.54
CA ILE A 175 12.93 6.04 26.60
C ILE A 175 12.57 6.83 27.88
N LEU A 176 11.28 6.96 28.20
CA LEU A 176 10.80 7.85 29.25
C LEU A 176 10.96 7.27 30.65
N PHE A 177 10.70 5.96 30.80
CA PHE A 177 10.70 5.30 32.12
C PHE A 177 11.97 4.48 32.37
N ASP A 178 12.42 3.72 31.36
CA ASP A 178 13.62 2.88 31.50
C ASP A 178 14.91 3.65 31.19
N ARG A 179 14.80 4.93 30.77
CA ARG A 179 15.91 5.81 30.37
C ARG A 179 16.81 5.21 29.30
N ALA A 180 16.24 4.38 28.42
CA ALA A 180 16.97 3.82 27.30
C ALA A 180 17.39 4.93 26.33
N ASN A 181 18.63 4.86 25.84
CA ASN A 181 19.10 5.80 24.85
C ASN A 181 18.48 5.45 23.48
N PRO A 182 17.89 6.40 22.72
CA PRO A 182 17.28 6.12 21.42
C PRO A 182 18.19 5.41 20.41
N ILE A 183 19.49 5.70 20.43
CA ILE A 183 20.48 5.06 19.53
C ILE A 183 20.61 3.54 19.77
N ASP A 184 20.40 3.10 21.02
CA ASP A 184 20.50 1.70 21.42
C ASP A 184 19.20 0.92 21.16
N LEU A 185 18.13 1.63 20.75
CA LEU A 185 16.85 1.02 20.45
C LEU A 185 16.75 0.67 18.95
N PRO A 186 16.45 -0.59 18.60
CA PRO A 186 16.25 -0.97 17.21
C PRO A 186 14.99 -0.31 16.64
N ILE A 187 14.99 -0.11 15.32
CA ILE A 187 13.82 0.30 14.59
C ILE A 187 12.89 -0.91 14.46
N VAL A 188 11.81 -0.90 15.23
CA VAL A 188 10.89 -2.04 15.30
C VAL A 188 9.84 -1.99 14.17
N SER A 189 9.28 -3.15 13.87
CA SER A 189 8.21 -3.30 12.89
C SER A 189 7.24 -4.37 13.36
N LEU A 190 6.00 -4.32 12.90
CA LEU A 190 5.05 -5.39 13.13
C LEU A 190 5.50 -6.67 12.42
N SER A 191 5.36 -7.78 13.10
CA SER A 191 5.60 -9.12 12.55
C SER A 191 4.33 -9.73 11.92
N ARG A 192 3.18 -9.10 12.12
CA ARG A 192 1.88 -9.58 11.64
C ARG A 192 1.20 -8.47 10.84
N PHE A 193 0.59 -8.85 9.73
CA PHE A 193 -0.26 -8.00 8.89
C PHE A 193 -1.69 -8.50 8.91
N SER A 194 -2.61 -7.70 8.37
CA SER A 194 -4.01 -8.07 8.15
C SER A 194 -4.30 -8.06 6.67
N VAL A 195 -5.13 -9.00 6.24
CA VAL A 195 -5.73 -9.04 4.91
C VAL A 195 -7.15 -8.47 5.04
N PHE A 196 -7.49 -7.49 4.21
CA PHE A 196 -8.82 -6.90 4.13
C PHE A 196 -9.40 -7.20 2.75
N ILE A 197 -10.66 -7.60 2.67
CA ILE A 197 -11.37 -7.88 1.42
C ILE A 197 -12.71 -7.15 1.43
N ASN A 198 -13.00 -6.39 0.38
CA ASN A 198 -14.29 -5.75 0.18
C ASN A 198 -15.23 -6.74 -0.51
N ALA A 199 -16.23 -7.24 0.25
CA ALA A 199 -17.17 -8.23 -0.24
C ALA A 199 -18.10 -7.66 -1.34
N ASN A 200 -18.43 -6.37 -1.29
CA ASN A 200 -19.25 -5.72 -2.29
C ASN A 200 -18.51 -5.59 -3.61
N THR A 201 -17.25 -5.16 -3.58
CA THR A 201 -16.38 -5.08 -4.76
C THR A 201 -16.12 -6.48 -5.36
N ALA A 202 -15.89 -7.49 -4.51
CA ALA A 202 -15.75 -8.87 -4.96
C ALA A 202 -16.99 -9.35 -5.72
N LYS A 203 -18.20 -9.05 -5.20
CA LYS A 203 -19.45 -9.35 -5.87
C LYS A 203 -19.64 -8.57 -7.17
N GLN A 204 -19.33 -7.27 -7.17
CA GLN A 204 -19.50 -6.40 -8.34
C GLN A 204 -18.58 -6.80 -9.51
N LEU A 205 -17.36 -7.21 -9.19
CA LEU A 205 -16.39 -7.71 -10.19
C LEU A 205 -16.57 -9.20 -10.51
N GLU A 206 -17.47 -9.92 -9.79
CA GLU A 206 -17.65 -11.37 -9.88
C GLU A 206 -16.36 -12.14 -9.59
N LEU A 207 -15.51 -11.58 -8.74
CA LEU A 207 -14.20 -12.11 -8.39
C LEU A 207 -14.16 -12.45 -6.90
N TYR A 208 -14.50 -13.67 -6.56
CA TYR A 208 -14.62 -14.12 -5.18
C TYR A 208 -13.29 -14.66 -4.62
N PRO A 209 -12.99 -14.40 -3.33
CA PRO A 209 -11.75 -14.87 -2.73
C PRO A 209 -11.73 -16.40 -2.62
N PRO A 210 -10.56 -17.02 -2.83
CA PRO A 210 -10.39 -18.44 -2.58
C PRO A 210 -10.50 -18.77 -1.07
N ILE A 211 -10.84 -20.02 -0.75
CA ILE A 211 -11.11 -20.45 0.62
C ILE A 211 -9.93 -20.21 1.59
N GLN A 212 -8.71 -20.26 1.08
CA GLN A 212 -7.49 -20.01 1.85
C GLN A 212 -7.43 -18.59 2.37
N LEU A 213 -7.89 -17.61 1.59
CA LEU A 213 -7.95 -16.21 2.00
C LEU A 213 -9.16 -15.91 2.88
N ILE A 214 -10.28 -16.61 2.70
CA ILE A 214 -11.47 -16.42 3.54
C ILE A 214 -11.15 -16.60 5.02
N ASN A 215 -10.31 -17.59 5.34
CA ASN A 215 -9.99 -17.94 6.74
C ASN A 215 -9.09 -16.91 7.45
N ILE A 216 -8.38 -16.05 6.71
CA ILE A 216 -7.43 -15.08 7.26
C ILE A 216 -7.83 -13.63 7.02
N ALA A 217 -8.81 -13.40 6.14
CA ALA A 217 -9.23 -12.06 5.77
C ALA A 217 -10.24 -11.47 6.74
N LYS A 218 -10.19 -10.15 6.87
CA LYS A 218 -11.23 -9.31 7.45
C LYS A 218 -12.11 -8.78 6.33
N PHE A 219 -13.36 -9.21 6.31
CA PHE A 219 -14.31 -8.74 5.31
C PHE A 219 -14.87 -7.37 5.67
N VAL A 220 -14.96 -6.51 4.66
CA VAL A 220 -15.61 -5.20 4.72
C VAL A 220 -16.90 -5.30 3.91
N PHE A 221 -18.01 -4.89 4.53
CA PHE A 221 -19.33 -4.82 3.93
C PHE A 221 -19.82 -3.38 4.07
N GLY A 222 -20.25 -2.73 2.98
CA GLY A 222 -21.03 -1.51 3.14
C GLY A 222 -20.44 -0.20 2.62
N ILE A 223 -19.50 -0.23 1.67
CA ILE A 223 -19.33 0.93 0.78
C ILE A 223 -19.91 0.50 -0.58
N GLU A 224 -21.16 0.87 -0.83
CA GLU A 224 -21.70 0.82 -2.18
C GLU A 224 -20.85 1.78 -3.02
N ALA A 225 -20.33 1.27 -4.14
CA ALA A 225 -19.64 2.12 -5.09
C ALA A 225 -20.60 3.24 -5.48
N VAL A 226 -20.16 4.49 -5.35
CA VAL A 226 -20.95 5.65 -5.79
C VAL A 226 -21.24 5.45 -7.27
N GLU A 227 -22.51 5.24 -7.64
CA GLU A 227 -22.96 5.32 -9.02
C GLU A 227 -22.78 6.77 -9.46
N TYR A 228 -21.74 7.05 -10.21
CA TYR A 228 -21.62 8.30 -10.95
C TYR A 228 -22.54 8.20 -12.17
N ASN A 229 -23.72 8.83 -12.08
CA ASN A 229 -24.59 9.13 -13.22
C ASN A 229 -23.96 10.17 -14.13
#